data_b4c0af8bc8dda5d96fb74e540907cb7d
#
_entry.id   b4c0af8bc8dda5d96fb74e540907cb7d
#
_cell.length_a   1.000
_cell.length_b   1.000
_cell.length_c   1.000
_cell.angle_alpha   90.00
_cell.angle_beta   90.00
_cell.angle_gamma   90.00
#
_symmetry.space_group_name_H-M   'P 1'
#
loop_
_entity.id
_entity.type
_entity.pdbx_description
1 polymer ?
#
loop_
_entity_poly.entity_id
_entity_poly.type
_entity_poly.pdbx_seq_one_letter_code
_entity_poly.pdbx_strand_id
1 'polypeptide(L)'
;MEHYFTNNQNLKSELRDINFSLNENNFTFKSDNGVFSKNKIDYASLFLVKTFLTTNKKEFNNILDIGCGYGFIGITLSKLLNKHVDMFDINKRAIHLCKMNIEINKVDATVDESNIYENVVNNYDLIITNPPIRAGKSVLMDFLKGGLARLNKDGELWFVISKDQGAKSVKKELEKICTCELIEKSKGFWVLSAKN
;
A
#
# COMPACT_ATOMS: atom_id res chain seq x y z
N MET A 1 -21.00 -7.72 9.27
CA MET A 1 -20.16 -7.87 8.05
C MET A 1 -18.73 -7.80 8.51
N GLU A 2 -17.95 -8.87 8.32
CA GLU A 2 -16.57 -8.92 8.78
C GLU A 2 -15.68 -8.13 7.81
N HIS A 3 -14.94 -7.16 8.33
CA HIS A 3 -14.07 -6.29 7.54
C HIS A 3 -12.63 -6.79 7.60
N TYR A 4 -11.93 -6.83 6.46
CA TYR A 4 -10.54 -7.28 6.32
C TYR A 4 -9.51 -6.36 7.03
N PHE A 5 -9.91 -5.18 7.45
CA PHE A 5 -9.11 -4.25 8.24
C PHE A 5 -9.31 -4.40 9.76
N THR A 6 -9.92 -5.51 10.20
CA THR A 6 -10.06 -5.87 11.61
C THR A 6 -9.52 -7.29 11.86
N ASN A 7 -9.07 -7.55 13.09
CA ASN A 7 -8.54 -8.85 13.48
C ASN A 7 -9.66 -9.88 13.67
N ASN A 8 -10.02 -10.62 12.62
CA ASN A 8 -11.00 -11.73 12.68
C ASN A 8 -10.30 -13.05 12.99
N GLN A 9 -10.08 -13.34 14.27
CA GLN A 9 -9.41 -14.58 14.72
C GLN A 9 -10.22 -15.86 14.45
N ASN A 10 -11.53 -15.76 14.27
CA ASN A 10 -12.43 -16.92 14.13
C ASN A 10 -12.59 -17.44 12.70
N LEU A 11 -12.03 -16.75 11.69
CA LEU A 11 -12.10 -17.21 10.31
C LEU A 11 -11.20 -18.43 10.11
N LYS A 12 -11.78 -19.53 9.58
CA LYS A 12 -11.00 -20.72 9.19
C LYS A 12 -9.95 -20.33 8.16
N SER A 13 -8.69 -20.68 8.42
CA SER A 13 -7.60 -20.46 7.48
C SER A 13 -7.73 -21.36 6.26
N GLU A 14 -7.46 -20.82 5.10
CA GLU A 14 -7.40 -21.53 3.82
C GLU A 14 -6.34 -20.84 2.94
N LEU A 15 -5.11 -21.26 3.12
CA LEU A 15 -3.97 -20.70 2.40
C LEU A 15 -4.09 -20.93 0.88
N ARG A 16 -3.76 -19.90 0.12
CA ARG A 16 -3.76 -19.91 -1.35
C ARG A 16 -2.47 -19.31 -1.87
N ASP A 17 -2.03 -19.81 -3.02
CA ASP A 17 -0.92 -19.22 -3.77
C ASP A 17 -1.44 -18.35 -4.90
N ILE A 18 -0.93 -17.12 -4.96
CA ILE A 18 -1.15 -16.20 -6.06
C ILE A 18 0.18 -16.01 -6.76
N ASN A 19 0.31 -16.59 -7.95
CA ASN A 19 1.50 -16.39 -8.80
C ASN A 19 1.30 -15.18 -9.69
N PHE A 20 2.32 -14.36 -9.80
CA PHE A 20 2.28 -13.10 -10.52
C PHE A 20 3.64 -12.81 -11.15
N SER A 21 3.65 -12.14 -12.31
CA SER A 21 4.90 -11.74 -12.99
C SER A 21 4.82 -10.27 -13.41
N LEU A 22 5.89 -9.52 -13.17
CA LEU A 22 6.02 -8.12 -13.57
C LEU A 22 7.49 -7.81 -13.91
N ASN A 23 7.74 -7.15 -15.04
CA ASN A 23 9.08 -6.77 -15.50
C ASN A 23 10.08 -7.94 -15.41
N GLU A 24 9.71 -9.09 -16.00
CA GLU A 24 10.50 -10.33 -16.02
C GLU A 24 10.78 -10.97 -14.64
N ASN A 25 10.27 -10.39 -13.56
CA ASN A 25 10.34 -10.95 -12.22
C ASN A 25 9.09 -11.76 -11.88
N ASN A 26 9.32 -12.95 -11.31
CA ASN A 26 8.25 -13.80 -10.81
C ASN A 26 8.08 -13.61 -9.30
N PHE A 27 6.83 -13.61 -8.87
CA PHE A 27 6.41 -13.47 -7.47
C PHE A 27 5.44 -14.58 -7.12
N THR A 28 5.50 -15.05 -5.88
CA THR A 28 4.51 -15.93 -5.28
C THR A 28 4.04 -15.30 -3.98
N PHE A 29 2.74 -15.10 -3.85
CA PHE A 29 2.12 -14.54 -2.63
C PHE A 29 1.23 -15.59 -1.99
N LYS A 30 1.43 -15.87 -0.72
CA LYS A 30 0.47 -16.56 0.14
C LYS A 30 -0.64 -15.57 0.52
N SER A 31 -1.88 -16.00 0.39
CA SER A 31 -3.05 -15.29 0.88
C SER A 31 -3.98 -16.21 1.65
N ASP A 32 -4.97 -15.67 2.35
CA ASP A 32 -5.88 -16.42 3.19
C ASP A 32 -7.26 -15.75 3.29
N ASN A 33 -8.22 -16.42 3.90
CA ASN A 33 -9.47 -15.82 4.31
C ASN A 33 -9.21 -14.68 5.32
N GLY A 34 -10.01 -13.62 5.28
CA GLY A 34 -9.90 -12.47 6.18
C GLY A 34 -8.83 -11.44 5.81
N VAL A 35 -8.19 -11.58 4.63
CA VAL A 35 -7.33 -10.55 4.07
C VAL A 35 -7.90 -9.96 2.79
N PHE A 36 -7.47 -8.76 2.46
CA PHE A 36 -7.87 -8.08 1.23
C PHE A 36 -7.37 -8.83 -0.01
N SER A 37 -8.23 -8.93 -1.04
CA SER A 37 -7.90 -9.52 -2.34
C SER A 37 -7.34 -10.95 -2.30
N LYS A 38 -7.97 -11.80 -1.50
CA LYS A 38 -7.50 -13.17 -1.17
C LYS A 38 -7.35 -14.14 -2.35
N ASN A 39 -7.95 -13.89 -3.50
CA ASN A 39 -7.96 -14.84 -4.62
C ASN A 39 -7.08 -14.43 -5.80
N LYS A 40 -6.70 -13.16 -5.89
CA LYS A 40 -5.90 -12.62 -7.00
C LYS A 40 -5.29 -11.29 -6.60
N ILE A 41 -4.26 -10.83 -7.31
CA ILE A 41 -3.73 -9.50 -7.14
C ILE A 41 -4.82 -8.45 -7.41
N ASP A 42 -4.96 -7.50 -6.49
CA ASP A 42 -5.89 -6.40 -6.62
C ASP A 42 -5.51 -5.48 -7.77
N TYR A 43 -6.51 -5.10 -8.56
CA TYR A 43 -6.28 -4.25 -9.72
C TYR A 43 -5.75 -2.86 -9.34
N ALA A 44 -6.31 -2.24 -8.30
CA ALA A 44 -5.90 -0.90 -7.88
C ALA A 44 -4.46 -0.88 -7.37
N SER A 45 -4.07 -1.87 -6.56
CA SER A 45 -2.70 -2.04 -6.08
C SER A 45 -1.71 -2.27 -7.24
N LEU A 46 -2.09 -3.12 -8.20
CA LEU A 46 -1.28 -3.36 -9.39
C LEU A 46 -1.15 -2.12 -10.26
N PHE A 47 -2.25 -1.38 -10.45
CA PHE A 47 -2.26 -0.13 -11.20
C PHE A 47 -1.37 0.94 -10.55
N LEU A 48 -1.44 1.08 -9.23
CA LEU A 48 -0.56 1.97 -8.47
C LEU A 48 0.92 1.64 -8.70
N VAL A 49 1.30 0.38 -8.49
CA VAL A 49 2.70 -0.08 -8.67
C VAL A 49 3.18 0.15 -10.10
N LYS A 50 2.38 -0.23 -11.11
CA LYS A 50 2.75 -0.04 -12.52
C LYS A 50 2.91 1.42 -12.87
N THR A 51 1.96 2.28 -12.47
CA THR A 51 2.03 3.73 -12.70
C THR A 51 3.27 4.31 -12.04
N PHE A 52 3.54 3.98 -10.78
CA PHE A 52 4.74 4.43 -10.08
C PHE A 52 6.01 4.03 -10.83
N LEU A 53 6.19 2.77 -11.19
CA LEU A 53 7.40 2.27 -11.86
C LEU A 53 7.61 2.87 -13.26
N THR A 54 6.53 3.26 -13.95
CA THR A 54 6.63 3.80 -15.32
C THR A 54 6.77 5.32 -15.36
N THR A 55 6.25 6.04 -14.38
CA THR A 55 6.22 7.52 -14.38
C THR A 55 7.21 8.15 -13.42
N ASN A 56 7.57 7.47 -12.33
CA ASN A 56 8.53 8.00 -11.39
C ASN A 56 9.96 7.97 -11.96
N LYS A 57 10.69 9.08 -11.76
CA LYS A 57 12.10 9.22 -12.17
C LYS A 57 13.03 9.52 -11.01
N LYS A 58 12.50 9.58 -9.78
CA LYS A 58 13.29 9.80 -8.58
C LYS A 58 13.75 8.48 -7.97
N GLU A 59 14.88 8.51 -7.31
CA GLU A 59 15.33 7.46 -6.42
C GLU A 59 14.86 7.75 -5.00
N PHE A 60 14.39 6.72 -4.31
CA PHE A 60 13.98 6.77 -2.92
C PHE A 60 14.78 5.72 -2.13
N ASN A 61 15.23 6.06 -0.93
CA ASN A 61 15.98 5.14 -0.07
C ASN A 61 15.13 4.61 1.08
N ASN A 62 14.31 5.47 1.67
CA ASN A 62 13.42 5.11 2.78
C ASN A 62 12.00 4.98 2.25
N ILE A 63 11.50 3.76 2.12
CA ILE A 63 10.21 3.44 1.49
C ILE A 63 9.28 2.81 2.52
N LEU A 64 8.04 3.28 2.58
CA LEU A 64 6.98 2.76 3.42
C LEU A 64 5.77 2.32 2.58
N ASP A 65 5.29 1.09 2.80
CA ASP A 65 3.96 0.61 2.37
C ASP A 65 3.05 0.54 3.60
N ILE A 66 2.12 1.48 3.74
CA ILE A 66 1.19 1.56 4.87
C ILE A 66 -0.18 0.98 4.53
N GLY A 67 -0.70 0.10 5.40
CA GLY A 67 -1.86 -0.74 5.09
C GLY A 67 -1.50 -1.81 4.07
N CYS A 68 -0.35 -2.46 4.26
CA CYS A 68 0.30 -3.30 3.26
C CYS A 68 -0.46 -4.61 2.93
N GLY A 69 -1.41 -5.03 3.79
CA GLY A 69 -2.07 -6.32 3.64
C GLY A 69 -1.05 -7.48 3.69
N TYR A 70 -1.15 -8.40 2.75
CA TYR A 70 -0.17 -9.51 2.64
C TYR A 70 1.14 -9.12 1.91
N GLY A 71 1.38 -7.80 1.70
CA GLY A 71 2.66 -7.26 1.26
C GLY A 71 2.82 -7.07 -0.26
N PHE A 72 1.74 -7.10 -1.05
CA PHE A 72 1.87 -7.04 -2.52
C PHE A 72 2.65 -5.82 -3.01
N ILE A 73 2.32 -4.61 -2.55
CA ILE A 73 2.96 -3.37 -3.01
C ILE A 73 4.42 -3.33 -2.53
N GLY A 74 4.64 -3.43 -1.22
CA GLY A 74 5.97 -3.30 -0.62
C GLY A 74 6.97 -4.35 -1.14
N ILE A 75 6.57 -5.63 -1.19
CA ILE A 75 7.41 -6.73 -1.69
C ILE A 75 7.74 -6.55 -3.18
N THR A 76 6.76 -6.13 -3.99
CA THR A 76 6.99 -5.89 -5.40
C THR A 76 7.99 -4.75 -5.62
N LEU A 77 7.83 -3.64 -4.88
CA LEU A 77 8.75 -2.51 -4.96
C LEU A 77 10.14 -2.87 -4.44
N SER A 78 10.24 -3.57 -3.30
CA SER A 78 11.54 -4.00 -2.76
C SER A 78 12.32 -4.80 -3.79
N LYS A 79 11.66 -5.78 -4.45
CA LYS A 79 12.33 -6.62 -5.46
C LYS A 79 12.73 -5.84 -6.71
N LEU A 80 11.84 -5.00 -7.24
CA LEU A 80 12.08 -4.32 -8.51
C LEU A 80 13.02 -3.12 -8.39
N LEU A 81 13.04 -2.46 -7.23
CA LEU A 81 13.93 -1.32 -6.96
C LEU A 81 15.24 -1.76 -6.29
N ASN A 82 15.33 -3.01 -5.81
CA ASN A 82 16.43 -3.50 -4.97
C ASN A 82 16.68 -2.58 -3.76
N LYS A 83 15.60 -2.26 -3.03
CA LYS A 83 15.61 -1.34 -1.88
C LYS A 83 14.89 -1.98 -0.69
N HIS A 84 15.30 -1.59 0.51
CA HIS A 84 14.56 -1.91 1.73
C HIS A 84 13.18 -1.23 1.73
N VAL A 85 12.15 -1.96 2.18
CA VAL A 85 10.80 -1.41 2.34
C VAL A 85 10.25 -1.78 3.72
N ASP A 86 9.91 -0.76 4.50
CA ASP A 86 9.13 -0.94 5.72
C ASP A 86 7.65 -1.10 5.37
N MET A 87 6.98 -2.05 6.03
CA MET A 87 5.56 -2.30 5.82
C MET A 87 4.82 -2.34 7.14
N PHE A 88 3.60 -1.82 7.17
CA PHE A 88 2.74 -1.87 8.35
C PHE A 88 1.29 -2.17 8.00
N ASP A 89 0.65 -2.97 8.85
CA ASP A 89 -0.79 -3.23 8.79
C ASP A 89 -1.35 -3.41 10.21
N ILE A 90 -2.65 -3.28 10.38
CA ILE A 90 -3.34 -3.56 11.64
C ILE A 90 -3.79 -5.02 11.75
N ASN A 91 -3.95 -5.70 10.63
CA ASN A 91 -4.47 -7.06 10.54
C ASN A 91 -3.35 -8.08 10.78
N LYS A 92 -3.35 -8.73 11.95
CA LYS A 92 -2.33 -9.73 12.33
C LYS A 92 -2.19 -10.89 11.35
N ARG A 93 -3.30 -11.31 10.72
CA ARG A 93 -3.27 -12.37 9.69
C ARG A 93 -2.56 -11.89 8.44
N ALA A 94 -2.82 -10.66 8.00
CA ALA A 94 -2.13 -10.05 6.89
C ALA A 94 -0.63 -9.90 7.14
N ILE A 95 -0.24 -9.46 8.34
CA ILE A 95 1.16 -9.36 8.77
C ILE A 95 1.85 -10.73 8.74
N HIS A 96 1.19 -11.78 9.26
CA HIS A 96 1.74 -13.14 9.22
C HIS A 96 1.98 -13.61 7.79
N LEU A 97 1.02 -13.40 6.88
CA LEU A 97 1.17 -13.70 5.47
C LEU A 97 2.27 -12.85 4.80
N CYS A 98 2.36 -11.58 5.16
CA CYS A 98 3.39 -10.69 4.64
C CYS A 98 4.79 -11.17 5.02
N LYS A 99 5.03 -11.62 6.26
CA LYS A 99 6.30 -12.23 6.69
C LYS A 99 6.66 -13.46 5.84
N MET A 100 5.71 -14.36 5.61
CA MET A 100 5.91 -15.50 4.72
C MET A 100 6.26 -15.07 3.29
N ASN A 101 5.58 -14.03 2.78
CA ASN A 101 5.76 -13.53 1.43
C ASN A 101 7.11 -12.82 1.22
N ILE A 102 7.63 -12.14 2.24
CA ILE A 102 8.99 -11.58 2.25
C ILE A 102 10.02 -12.71 2.04
N GLU A 103 9.90 -13.79 2.82
CA GLU A 103 10.81 -14.95 2.74
C GLU A 103 10.71 -15.67 1.39
N ILE A 104 9.48 -15.93 0.91
CA ILE A 104 9.23 -16.62 -0.38
C ILE A 104 9.85 -15.83 -1.54
N ASN A 105 9.67 -14.51 -1.55
CA ASN A 105 10.16 -13.66 -2.63
C ASN A 105 11.61 -13.20 -2.44
N LYS A 106 12.23 -13.52 -1.28
CA LYS A 106 13.62 -13.20 -0.94
C LYS A 106 13.94 -11.71 -1.12
N VAL A 107 13.11 -10.85 -0.55
CA VAL A 107 13.25 -9.40 -0.63
C VAL A 107 13.76 -8.81 0.68
N ASP A 108 14.37 -7.65 0.61
CA ASP A 108 14.78 -6.86 1.78
C ASP A 108 13.61 -5.99 2.23
N ALA A 109 12.83 -6.47 3.20
CA ALA A 109 11.68 -5.75 3.72
C ALA A 109 11.36 -6.18 5.16
N THR A 110 10.71 -5.29 5.91
CA THR A 110 10.18 -5.57 7.24
C THR A 110 8.66 -5.39 7.27
N VAL A 111 7.98 -6.08 8.19
CA VAL A 111 6.56 -5.85 8.44
C VAL A 111 6.23 -5.93 9.92
N ASP A 112 5.52 -4.91 10.42
CA ASP A 112 5.09 -4.80 11.80
C ASP A 112 3.63 -4.33 11.94
N GLU A 113 3.09 -4.48 13.16
CA GLU A 113 1.72 -4.06 13.49
C GLU A 113 1.68 -2.55 13.73
N SER A 114 0.75 -1.86 13.05
CA SER A 114 0.42 -0.47 13.35
C SER A 114 -1.04 -0.16 13.02
N ASN A 115 -1.71 0.55 13.91
CA ASN A 115 -2.96 1.21 13.57
C ASN A 115 -2.61 2.53 12.88
N ILE A 116 -2.71 2.52 11.55
CA ILE A 116 -2.21 3.58 10.67
C ILE A 116 -0.73 3.86 11.00
N TYR A 117 -0.39 4.95 11.66
CA TYR A 117 0.98 5.39 11.93
C TYR A 117 1.37 5.35 13.42
N GLU A 118 0.59 4.70 14.30
CA GLU A 118 0.85 4.71 15.75
C GLU A 118 2.26 4.17 16.11
N ASN A 119 2.70 3.13 15.40
CA ASN A 119 4.00 2.49 15.63
C ASN A 119 5.06 2.87 14.57
N VAL A 120 4.73 3.77 13.65
CA VAL A 120 5.67 4.24 12.63
C VAL A 120 6.50 5.40 13.20
N VAL A 121 7.77 5.15 13.48
CA VAL A 121 8.67 6.13 14.11
C VAL A 121 9.55 6.89 13.13
N ASN A 122 9.78 6.33 11.94
CA ASN A 122 10.65 6.92 10.92
C ASN A 122 9.90 7.90 10.00
N ASN A 123 10.68 8.73 9.30
CA ASN A 123 10.21 9.48 8.14
C ASN A 123 10.72 8.81 6.86
N TYR A 124 10.04 9.06 5.75
CA TYR A 124 10.24 8.34 4.50
C TYR A 124 10.37 9.27 3.30
N ASP A 125 11.12 8.81 2.31
CA ASP A 125 11.24 9.50 1.02
C ASP A 125 10.05 9.15 0.12
N LEU A 126 9.56 7.91 0.24
CA LEU A 126 8.37 7.42 -0.44
C LEU A 126 7.44 6.75 0.55
N ILE A 127 6.20 7.20 0.59
CA ILE A 127 5.10 6.48 1.22
C ILE A 127 4.14 6.07 0.11
N ILE A 128 3.81 4.79 0.03
CA ILE A 128 2.90 4.26 -0.97
C ILE A 128 1.78 3.46 -0.30
N THR A 129 0.54 3.60 -0.79
CA THR A 129 -0.59 2.91 -0.16
C THR A 129 -1.79 2.72 -1.10
N ASN A 130 -2.46 1.60 -0.94
CA ASN A 130 -3.84 1.41 -1.35
C ASN A 130 -4.71 1.44 -0.08
N PRO A 131 -5.15 2.63 0.39
CA PRO A 131 -5.72 2.79 1.71
C PRO A 131 -7.09 2.11 1.84
N PRO A 132 -7.53 1.73 3.08
CA PRO A 132 -8.79 1.04 3.32
C PRO A 132 -10.00 1.99 3.21
N ILE A 133 -10.38 2.38 2.01
CA ILE A 133 -11.43 3.37 1.73
C ILE A 133 -12.78 2.98 2.34
N ARG A 134 -13.06 1.66 2.48
CA ARG A 134 -14.29 1.15 3.10
C ARG A 134 -14.37 1.40 4.61
N ALA A 135 -13.26 1.76 5.24
CA ALA A 135 -13.23 2.17 6.65
C ALA A 135 -13.82 3.57 6.90
N GLY A 136 -14.13 4.31 5.82
CA GLY A 136 -14.75 5.62 5.86
C GLY A 136 -13.78 6.76 5.55
N LYS A 137 -14.36 7.93 5.24
CA LYS A 137 -13.58 9.10 4.77
C LYS A 137 -12.61 9.63 5.84
N SER A 138 -12.96 9.56 7.12
CA SER A 138 -12.06 9.98 8.21
C SER A 138 -10.79 9.16 8.21
N VAL A 139 -10.91 7.82 8.24
CA VAL A 139 -9.78 6.89 8.24
C VAL A 139 -8.90 7.08 7.00
N LEU A 140 -9.52 7.27 5.82
CA LEU A 140 -8.79 7.57 4.59
C LEU A 140 -7.95 8.85 4.73
N MET A 141 -8.55 9.93 5.28
CA MET A 141 -7.82 11.18 5.46
C MET A 141 -6.71 11.08 6.52
N ASP A 142 -6.88 10.23 7.54
CA ASP A 142 -5.83 9.94 8.54
C ASP A 142 -4.64 9.22 7.90
N PHE A 143 -4.89 8.27 6.99
CA PHE A 143 -3.83 7.66 6.16
C PHE A 143 -3.08 8.72 5.35
N LEU A 144 -3.77 9.60 4.67
CA LEU A 144 -3.15 10.55 3.74
C LEU A 144 -2.43 11.69 4.47
N LYS A 145 -3.06 12.29 5.48
CA LYS A 145 -2.46 13.37 6.28
C LYS A 145 -1.32 12.85 7.15
N GLY A 146 -1.49 11.67 7.74
CA GLY A 146 -0.43 11.03 8.51
C GLY A 146 0.79 10.70 7.65
N GLY A 147 0.58 10.28 6.39
CA GLY A 147 1.64 10.08 5.41
C GLY A 147 2.38 11.39 5.09
N LEU A 148 1.66 12.45 4.76
CA LEU A 148 2.27 13.76 4.52
C LEU A 148 3.14 14.24 5.69
N ALA A 149 2.66 14.04 6.92
CA ALA A 149 3.41 14.42 8.14
C ALA A 149 4.70 13.61 8.35
N ARG A 150 4.85 12.46 7.68
CA ARG A 150 6.01 11.56 7.78
C ARG A 150 6.89 11.57 6.54
N LEU A 151 6.65 12.44 5.59
CA LEU A 151 7.56 12.62 4.47
C LEU A 151 8.83 13.32 4.92
N ASN A 152 9.96 12.81 4.45
CA ASN A 152 11.22 13.56 4.44
C ASN A 152 11.09 14.78 3.52
N LYS A 153 12.06 15.69 3.60
CA LYS A 153 12.16 16.80 2.64
C LYS A 153 12.21 16.22 1.21
N ASP A 154 11.40 16.77 0.32
CA ASP A 154 11.23 16.32 -1.07
C ASP A 154 10.67 14.91 -1.24
N GLY A 155 10.15 14.29 -0.17
CA GLY A 155 9.47 13.01 -0.19
C GLY A 155 8.10 13.08 -0.86
N GLU A 156 7.57 11.91 -1.24
CA GLU A 156 6.29 11.79 -1.94
C GLU A 156 5.39 10.73 -1.32
N LEU A 157 4.10 11.05 -1.22
CA LEU A 157 3.04 10.11 -0.88
C LEU A 157 2.30 9.71 -2.16
N TRP A 158 2.34 8.43 -2.52
CA TRP A 158 1.62 7.86 -3.66
C TRP A 158 0.47 6.99 -3.20
N PHE A 159 -0.70 7.18 -3.77
CA PHE A 159 -1.88 6.41 -3.40
C PHE A 159 -2.85 6.21 -4.55
N VAL A 160 -3.66 5.16 -4.45
CA VAL A 160 -4.72 4.87 -5.41
C VAL A 160 -6.08 4.98 -4.74
N ILE A 161 -7.06 5.54 -5.46
CA ILE A 161 -8.42 5.71 -4.98
C ILE A 161 -9.42 5.58 -6.13
N SER A 162 -10.56 4.92 -5.87
CA SER A 162 -11.65 4.85 -6.85
C SER A 162 -12.36 6.20 -7.00
N LYS A 163 -12.73 6.54 -8.23
CA LYS A 163 -13.58 7.69 -8.55
C LYS A 163 -14.88 7.67 -7.73
N ASP A 164 -15.51 6.49 -7.63
CA ASP A 164 -16.79 6.31 -6.94
C ASP A 164 -16.65 6.37 -5.41
N GLN A 165 -15.44 6.32 -4.90
CA GLN A 165 -15.10 6.45 -3.49
C GLN A 165 -14.56 7.85 -3.13
N GLY A 166 -14.79 8.84 -4.01
CA GLY A 166 -14.54 10.23 -3.71
C GLY A 166 -13.18 10.79 -4.11
N ALA A 167 -12.47 10.17 -5.07
CA ALA A 167 -11.15 10.61 -5.54
C ALA A 167 -11.06 12.13 -5.80
N LYS A 168 -12.07 12.72 -6.46
CA LYS A 168 -12.11 14.16 -6.73
C LYS A 168 -12.20 15.00 -5.45
N SER A 169 -12.99 14.56 -4.47
CA SER A 169 -13.16 15.24 -3.18
C SER A 169 -11.89 15.17 -2.35
N VAL A 170 -11.27 13.99 -2.28
CA VAL A 170 -10.00 13.77 -1.56
C VAL A 170 -8.89 14.62 -2.15
N LYS A 171 -8.73 14.64 -3.48
CA LYS A 171 -7.75 15.50 -4.15
C LYS A 171 -7.94 16.98 -3.76
N LYS A 172 -9.17 17.50 -3.85
CA LYS A 172 -9.47 18.88 -3.47
C LYS A 172 -9.17 19.20 -2.00
N GLU A 173 -9.35 18.23 -1.09
CA GLU A 173 -9.01 18.42 0.32
C GLU A 173 -7.50 18.46 0.53
N LEU A 174 -6.75 17.59 -0.12
CA LEU A 174 -5.29 17.60 -0.06
C LEU A 174 -4.69 18.86 -0.67
N GLU A 175 -5.22 19.35 -1.78
CA GLU A 175 -4.77 20.59 -2.43
C GLU A 175 -4.88 21.85 -1.53
N LYS A 176 -5.58 21.78 -0.39
CA LYS A 176 -5.63 22.87 0.59
C LYS A 176 -4.40 22.90 1.51
N ILE A 177 -3.65 21.79 1.59
CA ILE A 177 -2.57 21.62 2.56
C ILE A 177 -1.25 21.16 1.95
N CYS A 178 -1.26 20.71 0.69
CA CYS A 178 -0.08 20.20 0.01
C CYS A 178 -0.25 20.28 -1.50
N THR A 179 0.82 20.04 -2.26
CA THR A 179 0.72 19.80 -3.70
C THR A 179 0.20 18.39 -3.93
N CYS A 180 -0.92 18.23 -4.65
CA CYS A 180 -1.51 16.94 -4.96
C CYS A 180 -1.78 16.82 -6.46
N GLU A 181 -1.09 15.92 -7.13
CA GLU A 181 -1.15 15.72 -8.57
C GLU A 181 -1.89 14.43 -8.93
N LEU A 182 -2.69 14.49 -9.98
CA LEU A 182 -3.25 13.30 -10.59
C LEU A 182 -2.26 12.79 -11.62
N ILE A 183 -1.71 11.59 -11.39
CA ILE A 183 -0.71 10.98 -12.26
C ILE A 183 -1.38 10.21 -13.40
N GLU A 184 -2.31 9.31 -13.06
CA GLU A 184 -2.95 8.47 -14.07
C GLU A 184 -4.37 8.04 -13.66
N LYS A 185 -5.19 7.68 -14.67
CA LYS A 185 -6.54 7.14 -14.49
C LYS A 185 -6.73 5.87 -15.29
N SER A 186 -7.29 4.85 -14.68
CA SER A 186 -7.69 3.63 -15.38
C SER A 186 -8.84 2.91 -14.69
N LYS A 187 -9.81 2.43 -15.45
CA LYS A 187 -10.96 1.64 -14.95
C LYS A 187 -11.65 2.21 -13.71
N GLY A 188 -11.79 3.53 -13.65
CA GLY A 188 -12.41 4.21 -12.51
C GLY A 188 -11.49 4.45 -11.31
N PHE A 189 -10.22 4.04 -11.37
CA PHE A 189 -9.21 4.33 -10.35
C PHE A 189 -8.32 5.51 -10.76
N TRP A 190 -7.91 6.28 -9.78
CA TRP A 190 -6.98 7.38 -9.90
C TRP A 190 -5.73 7.08 -9.08
N VAL A 191 -4.56 7.19 -9.69
CA VAL A 191 -3.28 7.24 -8.98
C VAL A 191 -2.92 8.71 -8.79
N LEU A 192 -2.66 9.07 -7.55
CA LEU A 192 -2.27 10.42 -7.16
C LEU A 192 -0.92 10.39 -6.44
N SER A 193 -0.17 11.49 -6.60
CA SER A 193 1.02 11.81 -5.81
C SER A 193 0.77 13.09 -5.03
N ALA A 194 1.23 13.14 -3.78
CA ALA A 194 1.14 14.30 -2.92
C ALA A 194 2.49 14.57 -2.24
N LYS A 195 2.84 15.86 -2.05
CA LYS A 195 4.09 16.30 -1.40
C LYS A 195 3.89 17.64 -0.70
N ASN A 196 4.60 17.84 0.40
CA ASN A 196 4.61 19.11 1.14
C ASN A 196 5.25 20.24 0.34
#